data_e5e6bd74098b7f8bfad82c51a30eb8eb
#
_entry.id   e5e6bd74098b7f8bfad82c51a30eb8eb
#
_cell.length_a   1.000
_cell.length_b   1.000
_cell.length_c   1.000
_cell.angle_alpha   90.00
_cell.angle_beta   90.00
_cell.angle_gamma   90.00
#
_symmetry.space_group_name_H-M   'P 1'
#
loop_
_entity.id
_entity.type
_entity.pdbx_description
1 polymer ?
#
loop_
_entity_poly.entity_id
_entity_poly.type
_entity_poly.pdbx_seq_one_letter_code
_entity_poly.pdbx_strand_id
1 'polypeptide(L)'
;MRLRFFALGTLAFAVLSGCTGMTPTPGQRQLLLVANDEKQSWTDAGAVVLAAHGRDNVQVIDIGTDPLAPRNVVTLPLDNTIAGPPTNLAITADEKLALVANSLNVVEENGVRRQVPDNRLFVIDLAATPPKLVDTLAVGRQPSGLSINRAGTLALVANRADNSVSVLRIAGQKVTLIDTVAMGESVSHVRFTPDGRRALASKFPNHKVAMLEVEGEKVSYNKVDL
;
A
#
# COMPACT_ATOMS: atom_id res chain seq x y z
N MET A 1 5.98 -1.89 79.65
CA MET A 1 6.64 -2.43 78.46
C MET A 1 5.65 -2.33 77.31
N ARG A 2 5.74 -1.29 76.47
CA ARG A 2 4.80 -1.03 75.38
C ARG A 2 5.49 -1.34 74.02
N LEU A 3 5.00 -2.36 73.34
CA LEU A 3 5.44 -2.76 72.01
C LEU A 3 4.84 -1.76 70.97
N ARG A 4 5.68 -1.14 70.18
CA ARG A 4 5.27 -0.33 69.03
C ARG A 4 5.39 -1.21 67.75
N PHE A 5 4.27 -1.45 67.10
CA PHE A 5 4.23 -2.02 65.76
C PHE A 5 4.58 -0.94 64.73
N PHE A 6 5.61 -1.20 63.89
CA PHE A 6 5.89 -0.43 62.69
C PHE A 6 5.10 -1.05 61.55
N ALA A 7 4.24 -0.23 60.96
CA ALA A 7 3.57 -0.61 59.69
C ALA A 7 4.52 -0.34 58.54
N LEU A 8 4.89 -1.39 57.79
CA LEU A 8 5.58 -1.30 56.50
C LEU A 8 4.55 -0.86 55.44
N GLY A 9 4.69 0.36 54.92
CA GLY A 9 3.94 0.82 53.78
C GLY A 9 4.53 0.23 52.48
N THR A 10 3.73 -0.55 51.76
CA THR A 10 4.08 -1.06 50.44
C THR A 10 3.90 0.05 49.42
N LEU A 11 5.00 0.55 48.85
CA LEU A 11 4.98 1.48 47.76
C LEU A 11 4.64 0.71 46.46
N ALA A 12 3.45 0.90 45.90
CA ALA A 12 3.09 0.37 44.62
C ALA A 12 3.74 1.24 43.54
N PHE A 13 4.72 0.71 42.84
CA PHE A 13 5.24 1.29 41.60
C PHE A 13 4.24 1.08 40.46
N ALA A 14 3.54 2.13 40.05
CA ALA A 14 2.80 2.11 38.80
C ALA A 14 3.80 2.18 37.64
N VAL A 15 3.99 1.07 36.96
CA VAL A 15 4.73 1.05 35.69
C VAL A 15 3.83 1.68 34.63
N LEU A 16 4.08 2.92 34.28
CA LEU A 16 3.55 3.55 33.08
C LEU A 16 4.12 2.82 31.85
N SER A 17 3.33 1.91 31.28
CA SER A 17 3.61 1.34 29.96
C SER A 17 3.48 2.44 28.91
N GLY A 18 4.58 3.18 28.71
CA GLY A 18 4.71 4.05 27.56
C GLY A 18 4.57 3.21 26.29
N CYS A 19 3.90 3.74 25.28
CA CYS A 19 3.88 3.19 23.93
C CYS A 19 5.33 3.04 23.45
N THR A 20 5.92 1.88 23.69
CA THR A 20 7.17 1.50 23.05
C THR A 20 6.84 1.26 21.58
N GLY A 21 7.19 2.21 20.72
CA GLY A 21 7.32 1.91 19.31
C GLY A 21 8.17 0.65 19.24
N MET A 22 7.64 -0.40 18.60
CA MET A 22 8.39 -1.64 18.43
C MET A 22 9.64 -1.29 17.62
N THR A 23 10.77 -1.14 18.32
CA THR A 23 12.07 -1.14 17.66
C THR A 23 12.29 -2.54 17.13
N PRO A 24 12.60 -2.69 15.83
CA PRO A 24 12.85 -4.00 15.25
C PRO A 24 13.95 -4.72 16.04
N THR A 25 13.72 -5.98 16.37
CA THR A 25 14.76 -6.82 16.97
C THR A 25 15.86 -7.05 15.93
N PRO A 26 17.13 -6.75 16.20
CA PRO A 26 18.21 -7.04 15.28
C PRO A 26 18.19 -8.51 14.84
N GLY A 27 18.30 -8.74 13.52
CA GLY A 27 18.23 -10.09 12.93
C GLY A 27 16.82 -10.55 12.58
N GLN A 28 15.78 -9.78 12.91
CA GLN A 28 14.42 -10.06 12.45
C GLN A 28 14.25 -9.58 11.01
N ARG A 29 13.68 -10.44 10.15
CA ARG A 29 13.33 -10.12 8.78
C ARG A 29 12.46 -8.86 8.72
N GLN A 30 12.84 -7.92 7.89
CA GLN A 30 12.04 -6.76 7.50
C GLN A 30 12.10 -6.61 6.00
N LEU A 31 10.96 -6.36 5.37
CA LEU A 31 10.86 -6.33 3.93
C LEU A 31 10.68 -4.92 3.39
N LEU A 32 11.41 -4.63 2.34
CA LEU A 32 11.23 -3.49 1.45
C LEU A 32 10.76 -4.02 0.08
N LEU A 33 9.71 -3.41 -0.48
CA LEU A 33 9.31 -3.63 -1.86
C LEU A 33 9.77 -2.46 -2.72
N VAL A 34 10.36 -2.80 -3.86
CA VAL A 34 10.75 -1.83 -4.88
C VAL A 34 10.10 -2.23 -6.20
N ALA A 35 9.24 -1.36 -6.73
CA ALA A 35 8.63 -1.54 -8.04
C ALA A 35 9.43 -0.72 -9.08
N ASN A 36 9.97 -1.41 -10.07
CA ASN A 36 10.75 -0.81 -11.15
C ASN A 36 9.90 -0.78 -12.42
N ASP A 37 9.62 0.41 -12.91
CA ASP A 37 8.94 0.66 -14.17
C ASP A 37 9.99 0.87 -15.27
N GLU A 38 9.93 0.07 -16.31
CA GLU A 38 10.79 0.19 -17.49
C GLU A 38 10.01 0.55 -18.78
N LYS A 39 8.72 0.90 -18.64
CA LYS A 39 7.87 1.28 -19.78
C LYS A 39 8.04 2.74 -20.20
N GLN A 40 8.62 3.56 -19.32
CA GLN A 40 8.80 4.98 -19.59
C GLN A 40 10.19 5.45 -19.14
N SER A 41 10.78 6.26 -19.97
CA SER A 41 12.00 7.01 -19.67
C SER A 41 11.91 8.43 -20.22
N TRP A 42 12.93 9.25 -19.97
CA TRP A 42 13.01 10.61 -20.50
C TRP A 42 14.35 10.79 -21.21
N THR A 43 14.32 11.55 -22.29
CA THR A 43 15.54 12.03 -22.94
C THR A 43 16.19 13.13 -22.08
N ASP A 44 17.41 13.49 -22.38
CA ASP A 44 18.09 14.62 -21.72
C ASP A 44 17.35 15.96 -21.92
N ALA A 45 16.56 16.10 -22.99
CA ALA A 45 15.69 17.24 -23.24
C ALA A 45 14.33 17.15 -22.51
N GLY A 46 14.08 16.11 -21.70
CA GLY A 46 12.83 15.92 -20.94
C GLY A 46 11.67 15.34 -21.77
N ALA A 47 11.89 14.91 -23.01
CA ALA A 47 10.86 14.25 -23.78
C ALA A 47 10.61 12.81 -23.28
N VAL A 48 9.31 12.43 -23.21
CA VAL A 48 8.91 11.08 -22.81
C VAL A 48 9.23 10.08 -23.91
N VAL A 49 9.85 8.97 -23.54
CA VAL A 49 10.12 7.81 -24.40
C VAL A 49 9.38 6.61 -23.82
N LEU A 50 8.49 6.01 -24.61
CA LEU A 50 7.74 4.82 -24.23
C LEU A 50 8.43 3.56 -24.78
N ALA A 51 8.69 2.60 -23.89
CA ALA A 51 9.15 1.26 -24.22
C ALA A 51 7.98 0.26 -24.25
N ALA A 52 8.19 -0.94 -24.80
CA ALA A 52 7.23 -2.02 -24.70
C ALA A 52 7.05 -2.46 -23.24
N HIS A 53 5.86 -2.96 -22.90
CA HIS A 53 5.60 -3.58 -21.59
C HIS A 53 6.35 -4.91 -21.41
N GLY A 54 6.35 -5.45 -20.18
CA GLY A 54 6.87 -6.80 -19.86
C GLY A 54 8.31 -6.82 -19.38
N ARG A 55 8.94 -5.67 -19.14
CA ARG A 55 10.28 -5.58 -18.52
C ARG A 55 10.25 -5.11 -17.07
N ASP A 56 9.11 -4.60 -16.64
CA ASP A 56 8.90 -4.17 -15.26
C ASP A 56 9.11 -5.30 -14.28
N ASN A 57 9.47 -4.95 -13.07
CA ASN A 57 9.62 -5.93 -12.01
C ASN A 57 9.32 -5.33 -10.63
N VAL A 58 9.03 -6.23 -9.71
CA VAL A 58 8.92 -5.93 -8.28
C VAL A 58 9.94 -6.75 -7.53
N GLN A 59 10.83 -6.06 -6.80
CA GLN A 59 11.84 -6.67 -5.96
C GLN A 59 11.36 -6.72 -4.52
N VAL A 60 11.58 -7.86 -3.87
CA VAL A 60 11.40 -8.03 -2.42
C VAL A 60 12.78 -8.09 -1.79
N ILE A 61 13.10 -7.12 -0.95
CA ILE A 61 14.44 -6.94 -0.36
C ILE A 61 14.31 -7.13 1.16
N ASP A 62 15.13 -7.99 1.74
CA ASP A 62 15.30 -8.11 3.18
C ASP A 62 16.32 -7.07 3.66
N ILE A 63 15.83 -6.13 4.48
CA ILE A 63 16.62 -5.05 5.07
C ILE A 63 16.81 -5.22 6.60
N GLY A 64 16.17 -6.22 7.20
CA GLY A 64 16.16 -6.39 8.66
C GLY A 64 17.14 -7.44 9.17
N THR A 65 17.37 -8.50 8.39
CA THR A 65 18.32 -9.58 8.79
C THR A 65 19.74 -9.04 8.95
N ASP A 66 20.22 -8.25 8.00
CA ASP A 66 21.45 -7.48 8.08
C ASP A 66 21.24 -6.10 7.41
N PRO A 67 20.99 -5.02 8.18
CA PRO A 67 20.77 -3.70 7.64
C PRO A 67 21.96 -3.10 6.87
N LEU A 68 23.17 -3.59 7.12
CA LEU A 68 24.39 -3.14 6.42
C LEU A 68 24.61 -3.92 5.12
N ALA A 69 23.91 -5.05 4.93
CA ALA A 69 23.97 -5.86 3.72
C ALA A 69 22.55 -6.27 3.28
N PRO A 70 21.72 -5.33 2.77
CA PRO A 70 20.39 -5.63 2.25
C PRO A 70 20.45 -6.71 1.17
N ARG A 71 19.51 -7.66 1.19
CA ARG A 71 19.52 -8.80 0.28
C ARG A 71 18.26 -8.85 -0.55
N ASN A 72 18.39 -8.89 -1.88
CA ASN A 72 17.26 -9.21 -2.76
C ASN A 72 16.83 -10.68 -2.52
N VAL A 73 15.60 -10.85 -2.06
CA VAL A 73 15.00 -12.16 -1.77
C VAL A 73 14.44 -12.79 -3.05
N VAL A 74 13.74 -11.96 -3.85
CA VAL A 74 13.18 -12.35 -5.15
C VAL A 74 12.92 -11.11 -6.01
N THR A 75 13.02 -11.30 -7.32
CA THR A 75 12.54 -10.34 -8.33
C THR A 75 11.39 -11.00 -9.10
N LEU A 76 10.21 -10.39 -9.03
CA LEU A 76 8.99 -10.85 -9.71
C LEU A 76 8.79 -10.05 -10.99
N PRO A 77 8.62 -10.69 -12.16
CA PRO A 77 8.32 -9.99 -13.42
C PRO A 77 6.85 -9.54 -13.42
N LEU A 78 6.57 -8.40 -12.84
CA LEU A 78 5.24 -7.82 -12.72
C LEU A 78 5.24 -6.41 -13.28
N ASP A 79 4.28 -6.14 -14.16
CA ASP A 79 4.00 -4.78 -14.58
C ASP A 79 3.65 -3.91 -13.35
N ASN A 80 4.04 -2.67 -13.38
CA ASN A 80 3.70 -1.72 -12.33
C ASN A 80 3.50 -0.32 -12.91
N THR A 81 3.19 0.63 -12.05
CA THR A 81 2.77 1.96 -12.50
C THR A 81 3.87 2.73 -13.23
N ILE A 82 3.53 3.37 -14.35
CA ILE A 82 4.42 4.25 -15.11
C ILE A 82 4.44 5.67 -14.55
N ALA A 83 3.29 6.23 -14.33
CA ALA A 83 3.11 7.63 -13.95
C ALA A 83 2.07 7.75 -12.86
N GLY A 84 2.36 8.54 -11.87
CA GLY A 84 1.49 8.75 -10.73
C GLY A 84 2.29 8.82 -9.44
N PRO A 85 1.63 8.92 -8.30
CA PRO A 85 2.33 8.93 -7.02
C PRO A 85 3.05 7.59 -6.83
N PRO A 86 4.28 7.58 -6.29
CA PRO A 86 5.06 6.37 -6.03
C PRO A 86 4.51 5.61 -4.80
N THR A 87 3.21 5.36 -4.77
CA THR A 87 2.45 4.79 -3.65
C THR A 87 1.51 3.69 -4.13
N ASN A 88 1.84 3.09 -5.28
CA ASN A 88 1.08 2.03 -5.92
C ASN A 88 1.29 0.65 -5.29
N LEU A 89 1.98 0.57 -4.15
CA LEU A 89 2.26 -0.66 -3.44
C LEU A 89 2.15 -0.48 -1.92
N ALA A 90 1.78 -1.56 -1.22
CA ALA A 90 1.76 -1.60 0.23
C ALA A 90 1.99 -3.03 0.74
N ILE A 91 2.55 -3.13 1.95
CA ILE A 91 2.76 -4.38 2.68
C ILE A 91 1.82 -4.39 3.89
N THR A 92 1.24 -5.54 4.24
CA THR A 92 0.52 -5.72 5.51
C THR A 92 1.47 -5.56 6.71
N ALA A 93 0.93 -5.10 7.85
CA ALA A 93 1.75 -4.84 9.05
C ALA A 93 2.48 -6.10 9.59
N ASP A 94 1.97 -7.30 9.27
CA ASP A 94 2.59 -8.58 9.61
C ASP A 94 3.58 -9.10 8.56
N GLU A 95 3.83 -8.31 7.49
CA GLU A 95 4.72 -8.61 6.36
C GLU A 95 4.44 -9.95 5.66
N LYS A 96 3.17 -10.41 5.66
CA LYS A 96 2.81 -11.66 4.98
C LYS A 96 2.23 -11.47 3.60
N LEU A 97 1.68 -10.27 3.31
CA LEU A 97 1.05 -9.96 2.04
C LEU A 97 1.52 -8.61 1.52
N ALA A 98 1.65 -8.49 0.21
CA ALA A 98 1.80 -7.21 -0.46
C ALA A 98 0.78 -7.06 -1.59
N LEU A 99 0.38 -5.81 -1.83
CA LEU A 99 -0.45 -5.39 -2.95
C LEU A 99 0.36 -4.45 -3.84
N VAL A 100 0.28 -4.64 -5.15
CA VAL A 100 0.93 -3.79 -6.16
C VAL A 100 -0.07 -3.48 -7.26
N ALA A 101 -0.34 -2.19 -7.51
CA ALA A 101 -1.23 -1.75 -8.58
C ALA A 101 -0.45 -1.41 -9.84
N ASN A 102 -0.98 -1.82 -11.00
CA ASN A 102 -0.52 -1.34 -12.30
C ASN A 102 -1.47 -0.27 -12.84
N SER A 103 -1.01 0.99 -12.84
CA SER A 103 -1.85 2.13 -13.20
C SER A 103 -2.01 2.29 -14.69
N LEU A 104 -0.92 2.24 -15.42
CA LEU A 104 -0.88 2.42 -16.86
C LEU A 104 -0.10 1.28 -17.51
N ASN A 105 -0.50 0.95 -18.72
CA ASN A 105 0.24 0.07 -19.59
C ASN A 105 0.62 0.81 -20.88
N VAL A 106 1.52 0.22 -21.66
CA VAL A 106 1.88 0.73 -22.98
C VAL A 106 1.37 -0.27 -24.03
N VAL A 107 0.59 0.23 -24.97
CA VAL A 107 0.16 -0.51 -26.16
C VAL A 107 0.82 0.11 -27.39
N GLU A 108 1.03 -0.74 -28.42
CA GLU A 108 1.54 -0.30 -29.70
C GLU A 108 0.47 -0.50 -30.77
N GLU A 109 0.06 0.59 -31.43
CA GLU A 109 -0.92 0.58 -32.52
C GLU A 109 -0.32 1.30 -33.71
N ASN A 110 -0.26 0.64 -34.88
CA ASN A 110 0.31 1.19 -36.11
C ASN A 110 1.75 1.74 -35.93
N GLY A 111 2.57 1.08 -35.13
CA GLY A 111 3.95 1.50 -34.86
C GLY A 111 4.08 2.67 -33.86
N VAL A 112 2.96 3.15 -33.29
CA VAL A 112 2.96 4.23 -32.30
C VAL A 112 2.64 3.66 -30.93
N ARG A 113 3.49 3.95 -29.94
CA ARG A 113 3.26 3.56 -28.56
C ARG A 113 2.47 4.63 -27.82
N ARG A 114 1.48 4.19 -27.06
CA ARG A 114 0.67 5.07 -26.19
C ARG A 114 0.38 4.44 -24.86
N GLN A 115 0.22 5.27 -23.84
CA GLN A 115 -0.22 4.85 -22.51
C GLN A 115 -1.73 4.62 -22.51
N VAL A 116 -2.16 3.54 -21.85
CA VAL A 116 -3.57 3.22 -21.62
C VAL A 116 -3.78 2.87 -20.15
N PRO A 117 -4.94 3.22 -19.56
CA PRO A 117 -5.30 2.77 -18.23
C PRO A 117 -5.30 1.24 -18.14
N ASP A 118 -4.65 0.69 -17.12
CA ASP A 118 -4.79 -0.70 -16.69
C ASP A 118 -5.80 -0.79 -15.53
N ASN A 119 -6.10 -1.99 -15.05
CA ASN A 119 -6.97 -2.22 -13.91
C ASN A 119 -6.49 -3.37 -13.01
N ARG A 120 -5.25 -3.81 -13.14
CA ARG A 120 -4.69 -4.94 -12.40
C ARG A 120 -4.15 -4.51 -11.04
N LEU A 121 -4.50 -5.33 -10.03
CA LEU A 121 -3.91 -5.32 -8.70
C LEU A 121 -3.31 -6.69 -8.43
N PHE A 122 -2.01 -6.74 -8.23
CA PHE A 122 -1.27 -7.98 -7.94
C PHE A 122 -1.22 -8.22 -6.44
N VAL A 123 -1.41 -9.49 -6.05
CA VAL A 123 -1.34 -9.97 -4.66
C VAL A 123 -0.12 -10.87 -4.53
N ILE A 124 0.82 -10.50 -3.67
CA ILE A 124 2.08 -11.21 -3.46
C ILE A 124 2.06 -11.84 -2.07
N ASP A 125 2.23 -13.16 -2.00
CA ASP A 125 2.48 -13.88 -0.76
C ASP A 125 3.95 -13.70 -0.36
N LEU A 126 4.16 -12.89 0.67
CA LEU A 126 5.49 -12.62 1.22
C LEU A 126 5.93 -13.69 2.22
N ALA A 127 5.00 -14.50 2.74
CA ALA A 127 5.30 -15.60 3.67
C ALA A 127 5.85 -16.84 2.94
N ALA A 128 5.60 -16.96 1.63
CA ALA A 128 6.19 -18.02 0.81
C ALA A 128 7.72 -17.90 0.73
N THR A 129 8.39 -19.01 0.47
CA THR A 129 9.85 -19.06 0.31
C THR A 129 10.20 -19.72 -1.03
N PRO A 130 10.60 -18.92 -2.06
CA PRO A 130 10.63 -17.44 -2.09
C PRO A 130 9.21 -16.83 -2.15
N PRO A 131 9.06 -15.51 -1.87
CA PRO A 131 7.83 -14.77 -2.11
C PRO A 131 7.34 -14.91 -3.55
N LYS A 132 6.02 -14.94 -3.76
CA LYS A 132 5.44 -15.22 -5.09
C LYS A 132 4.11 -14.49 -5.31
N LEU A 133 3.79 -14.23 -6.58
CA LEU A 133 2.46 -13.82 -7.00
C LEU A 133 1.46 -14.95 -6.70
N VAL A 134 0.35 -14.64 -6.05
CA VAL A 134 -0.71 -15.61 -5.72
C VAL A 134 -2.05 -15.26 -6.36
N ASP A 135 -2.27 -13.99 -6.71
CA ASP A 135 -3.52 -13.57 -7.36
C ASP A 135 -3.31 -12.28 -8.17
N THR A 136 -4.22 -12.05 -9.12
CA THR A 136 -4.33 -10.81 -9.89
C THR A 136 -5.81 -10.43 -9.97
N LEU A 137 -6.18 -9.33 -9.33
CA LEU A 137 -7.54 -8.82 -9.26
C LEU A 137 -7.76 -7.70 -10.26
N ALA A 138 -8.96 -7.64 -10.82
CA ALA A 138 -9.44 -6.45 -11.51
C ALA A 138 -10.05 -5.47 -10.48
N VAL A 139 -9.55 -4.24 -10.49
CA VAL A 139 -10.09 -3.09 -9.73
C VAL A 139 -10.58 -2.03 -10.72
N GLY A 140 -10.88 -0.81 -10.26
CA GLY A 140 -11.21 0.26 -11.19
C GLY A 140 -10.02 0.67 -12.08
N ARG A 141 -10.29 1.34 -13.19
CA ARG A 141 -9.28 1.71 -14.18
C ARG A 141 -8.29 2.76 -13.63
N GLN A 142 -7.06 2.61 -14.04
CA GLN A 142 -5.91 3.42 -13.63
C GLN A 142 -5.73 3.40 -12.11
N PRO A 143 -5.61 2.19 -11.47
CA PRO A 143 -5.37 2.09 -10.05
C PRO A 143 -4.00 2.68 -9.74
N SER A 144 -3.97 3.63 -8.82
CA SER A 144 -2.79 4.44 -8.49
C SER A 144 -2.38 4.22 -7.03
N GLY A 145 -2.51 5.22 -6.18
CA GLY A 145 -2.14 5.09 -4.78
C GLY A 145 -3.08 4.18 -4.01
N LEU A 146 -2.52 3.36 -3.13
CA LEU A 146 -3.26 2.42 -2.29
C LEU A 146 -2.78 2.44 -0.84
N SER A 147 -3.60 1.92 0.05
CA SER A 147 -3.29 1.81 1.47
C SER A 147 -3.96 0.58 2.06
N ILE A 148 -3.27 -0.10 2.98
CA ILE A 148 -3.82 -1.18 3.80
C ILE A 148 -4.04 -0.61 5.22
N ASN A 149 -5.16 -0.95 5.87
CA ASN A 149 -5.40 -0.56 7.25
C ASN A 149 -4.41 -1.25 8.21
N ARG A 150 -4.23 -0.71 9.40
CA ARG A 150 -3.26 -1.23 10.38
C ARG A 150 -3.54 -2.69 10.78
N ALA A 151 -4.80 -3.12 10.75
CA ALA A 151 -5.19 -4.50 11.06
C ALA A 151 -4.84 -5.49 9.93
N GLY A 152 -4.48 -5.02 8.72
CA GLY A 152 -4.20 -5.87 7.57
C GLY A 152 -5.44 -6.56 7.00
N THR A 153 -6.65 -6.03 7.27
CA THR A 153 -7.93 -6.67 6.89
C THR A 153 -8.66 -5.95 5.77
N LEU A 154 -8.31 -4.70 5.53
CA LEU A 154 -8.95 -3.86 4.51
C LEU A 154 -7.91 -3.09 3.72
N ALA A 155 -8.07 -3.01 2.40
CA ALA A 155 -7.28 -2.16 1.52
C ALA A 155 -8.18 -1.23 0.71
N LEU A 156 -7.66 -0.05 0.39
CA LEU A 156 -8.27 0.93 -0.50
C LEU A 156 -7.34 1.23 -1.65
N VAL A 157 -7.89 1.34 -2.87
CA VAL A 157 -7.15 1.67 -4.09
C VAL A 157 -7.84 2.82 -4.81
N ALA A 158 -7.11 3.90 -5.06
CA ALA A 158 -7.60 5.04 -5.82
C ALA A 158 -7.56 4.74 -7.32
N ASN A 159 -8.70 4.79 -8.00
CA ASN A 159 -8.86 4.52 -9.44
C ASN A 159 -9.04 5.86 -10.18
N ARG A 160 -7.95 6.35 -10.77
CA ARG A 160 -7.92 7.71 -11.37
C ARG A 160 -8.89 7.87 -12.52
N ALA A 161 -8.91 6.91 -13.46
CA ALA A 161 -9.74 6.98 -14.65
C ALA A 161 -11.23 6.72 -14.39
N ASP A 162 -11.55 6.05 -13.28
CA ASP A 162 -12.94 5.75 -12.91
C ASP A 162 -13.49 6.69 -11.83
N ASN A 163 -12.70 7.67 -11.37
CA ASN A 163 -13.13 8.60 -10.33
C ASN A 163 -13.70 7.88 -9.09
N SER A 164 -13.03 6.81 -8.66
CA SER A 164 -13.55 5.93 -7.62
C SER A 164 -12.44 5.40 -6.70
N VAL A 165 -12.85 4.81 -5.59
CA VAL A 165 -11.98 4.06 -4.68
C VAL A 165 -12.50 2.64 -4.58
N SER A 166 -11.67 1.65 -4.95
CA SER A 166 -11.96 0.23 -4.72
C SER A 166 -11.73 -0.11 -3.26
N VAL A 167 -12.65 -0.88 -2.67
CA VAL A 167 -12.59 -1.39 -1.29
C VAL A 167 -12.35 -2.90 -1.35
N LEU A 168 -11.25 -3.35 -0.74
CA LEU A 168 -10.86 -4.76 -0.79
C LEU A 168 -10.76 -5.34 0.63
N ARG A 169 -11.41 -6.49 0.84
CA ARG A 169 -11.22 -7.32 2.03
C ARG A 169 -9.95 -8.13 1.90
N ILE A 170 -9.16 -8.21 2.97
CA ILE A 170 -8.00 -9.09 3.12
C ILE A 170 -8.31 -10.12 4.20
N ALA A 171 -8.26 -11.40 3.85
CA ALA A 171 -8.46 -12.53 4.76
C ALA A 171 -7.33 -13.55 4.57
N GLY A 172 -6.27 -13.42 5.35
CA GLY A 172 -5.02 -14.15 5.12
C GLY A 172 -4.41 -13.76 3.78
N GLN A 173 -4.21 -14.72 2.88
CA GLN A 173 -3.66 -14.48 1.53
C GLN A 173 -4.75 -14.16 0.48
N LYS A 174 -6.03 -14.26 0.85
CA LYS A 174 -7.14 -13.98 -0.05
C LYS A 174 -7.51 -12.50 0.01
N VAL A 175 -7.50 -11.85 -1.15
CA VAL A 175 -7.97 -10.48 -1.34
C VAL A 175 -9.22 -10.52 -2.21
N THR A 176 -10.23 -9.72 -1.87
CA THR A 176 -11.51 -9.71 -2.59
C THR A 176 -12.00 -8.28 -2.72
N LEU A 177 -12.33 -7.83 -3.93
CA LEU A 177 -13.04 -6.58 -4.14
C LEU A 177 -14.46 -6.73 -3.59
N ILE A 178 -14.80 -5.91 -2.60
CA ILE A 178 -16.11 -5.98 -1.91
C ILE A 178 -17.00 -4.78 -2.20
N ASP A 179 -16.41 -3.64 -2.60
CA ASP A 179 -17.18 -2.42 -2.92
C ASP A 179 -16.34 -1.46 -3.79
N THR A 180 -17.00 -0.48 -4.38
CA THR A 180 -16.39 0.63 -5.13
C THR A 180 -17.12 1.94 -4.80
N VAL A 181 -16.41 2.86 -4.17
CA VAL A 181 -16.93 4.15 -3.74
C VAL A 181 -16.74 5.18 -4.85
N ALA A 182 -17.83 5.77 -5.37
CA ALA A 182 -17.76 6.85 -6.35
C ALA A 182 -17.27 8.14 -5.70
N MET A 183 -16.24 8.75 -6.26
CA MET A 183 -15.63 9.99 -5.74
C MET A 183 -16.06 11.25 -6.49
N GLY A 184 -16.73 11.09 -7.64
CA GLY A 184 -17.18 12.19 -8.49
C GLY A 184 -16.07 12.88 -9.29
N GLU A 185 -14.82 12.73 -8.88
CA GLU A 185 -13.64 13.33 -9.51
C GLU A 185 -12.45 12.37 -9.41
N SER A 186 -11.42 12.62 -10.22
CA SER A 186 -10.21 11.80 -10.25
C SER A 186 -9.47 11.85 -8.91
N VAL A 187 -9.18 10.67 -8.37
CA VAL A 187 -8.41 10.46 -7.14
C VAL A 187 -7.09 9.76 -7.46
N SER A 188 -5.98 10.25 -6.89
CA SER A 188 -4.65 9.72 -7.19
C SER A 188 -4.04 8.90 -6.06
N HIS A 189 -4.46 9.13 -4.83
CA HIS A 189 -3.99 8.39 -3.65
C HIS A 189 -5.07 8.31 -2.59
N VAL A 190 -5.04 7.24 -1.81
CA VAL A 190 -5.91 7.07 -0.65
C VAL A 190 -5.10 6.50 0.51
N ARG A 191 -5.34 7.01 1.74
CA ARG A 191 -4.65 6.52 2.93
C ARG A 191 -5.57 6.49 4.13
N PHE A 192 -5.54 5.38 4.88
CA PHE A 192 -6.22 5.28 6.17
C PHE A 192 -5.61 6.23 7.19
N THR A 193 -6.47 6.77 8.06
CA THR A 193 -6.02 7.41 9.31
C THR A 193 -5.46 6.35 10.27
N PRO A 194 -4.59 6.72 11.22
CA PRO A 194 -3.98 5.76 12.15
C PRO A 194 -4.99 4.96 12.99
N ASP A 195 -6.16 5.54 13.28
CA ASP A 195 -7.24 4.88 14.02
C ASP A 195 -8.11 3.96 13.13
N GLY A 196 -7.91 3.99 11.81
CA GLY A 196 -8.64 3.19 10.83
C GLY A 196 -10.10 3.55 10.62
N ARG A 197 -10.60 4.63 11.27
CA ARG A 197 -12.01 5.07 11.18
C ARG A 197 -12.29 5.94 9.97
N ARG A 198 -11.25 6.46 9.34
CA ARG A 198 -11.34 7.30 8.15
C ARG A 198 -10.25 6.95 7.15
N ALA A 199 -10.45 7.42 5.94
CA ALA A 199 -9.40 7.50 4.94
C ALA A 199 -9.46 8.85 4.23
N LEU A 200 -8.30 9.32 3.79
CA LEU A 200 -8.16 10.56 3.02
C LEU A 200 -7.78 10.20 1.59
N ALA A 201 -8.48 10.78 0.62
CA ALA A 201 -8.20 10.59 -0.80
C ALA A 201 -7.88 11.93 -1.48
N SER A 202 -6.74 12.00 -2.18
CA SER A 202 -6.36 13.21 -2.89
C SER A 202 -7.09 13.34 -4.22
N LYS A 203 -7.90 14.38 -4.38
CA LYS A 203 -8.54 14.82 -5.61
C LYS A 203 -7.63 15.82 -6.32
N PHE A 204 -6.62 15.30 -7.02
CA PHE A 204 -5.54 16.13 -7.52
C PHE A 204 -5.96 17.19 -8.54
N PRO A 205 -7.00 17.01 -9.41
CA PRO A 205 -7.36 18.05 -10.37
C PRO A 205 -7.85 19.37 -9.73
N ASN A 206 -8.44 19.27 -8.53
CA ASN A 206 -9.06 20.40 -7.82
C ASN A 206 -8.34 20.76 -6.54
N HIS A 207 -7.17 20.17 -6.26
CA HIS A 207 -6.36 20.43 -5.06
C HIS A 207 -7.11 20.22 -3.74
N LYS A 208 -8.02 19.22 -3.71
CA LYS A 208 -8.83 18.85 -2.56
C LYS A 208 -8.42 17.53 -1.96
N VAL A 209 -8.80 17.31 -0.72
CA VAL A 209 -8.67 16.03 -0.04
C VAL A 209 -10.07 15.58 0.41
N ALA A 210 -10.56 14.51 -0.19
CA ALA A 210 -11.82 13.90 0.22
C ALA A 210 -11.64 13.10 1.50
N MET A 211 -12.60 13.18 2.41
CA MET A 211 -12.66 12.38 3.63
C MET A 211 -13.68 11.25 3.46
N LEU A 212 -13.22 10.02 3.60
CA LEU A 212 -14.05 8.82 3.61
C LEU A 212 -14.25 8.35 5.06
N GLU A 213 -15.46 7.94 5.40
CA GLU A 213 -15.76 7.27 6.67
C GLU A 213 -15.62 5.75 6.49
N VAL A 214 -15.03 5.09 7.51
CA VAL A 214 -14.76 3.64 7.51
C VAL A 214 -15.40 3.01 8.76
N GLU A 215 -16.37 2.14 8.52
CA GLU A 215 -17.10 1.40 9.56
C GLU A 215 -16.99 -0.11 9.28
N GLY A 216 -16.00 -0.77 9.87
CA GLY A 216 -15.67 -2.17 9.54
C GLY A 216 -15.22 -2.28 8.08
N GLU A 217 -15.99 -3.00 7.26
CA GLU A 217 -15.72 -3.15 5.82
C GLU A 217 -16.48 -2.14 4.95
N LYS A 218 -17.42 -1.40 5.54
CA LYS A 218 -18.17 -0.36 4.84
C LYS A 218 -17.34 0.92 4.75
N VAL A 219 -17.17 1.40 3.54
CA VAL A 219 -16.51 2.67 3.25
C VAL A 219 -17.46 3.58 2.51
N SER A 220 -17.58 4.83 2.96
CA SER A 220 -18.49 5.80 2.35
C SER A 220 -17.84 7.16 2.18
N TYR A 221 -18.28 7.88 1.16
CA TYR A 221 -17.88 9.24 0.89
C TYR A 221 -19.10 10.16 0.93
N ASN A 222 -19.20 11.00 1.93
CA ASN A 222 -20.32 11.92 2.18
C ASN A 222 -20.16 13.28 1.49
N LYS A 223 -19.30 13.35 0.46
CA LYS A 223 -18.94 14.57 -0.28
C LYS A 223 -18.32 15.68 0.58
N VAL A 224 -17.64 15.29 1.67
CA VAL A 224 -16.85 16.19 2.49
C VAL A 224 -15.44 16.25 1.91
N ASP A 225 -15.08 17.41 1.40
CA ASP A 225 -13.73 17.74 0.89
C ASP A 225 -13.11 18.83 1.78
N LEU A 226 -11.80 18.70 1.98
CA LEU A 226 -10.94 19.63 2.72
C LEU A 226 -10.08 20.44 1.74
#